data_01ea3bebc281c4871462209c7317126b
#
_entry.id   01ea3bebc281c4871462209c7317126b
#
_cell.length_a   1.000
_cell.length_b   1.000
_cell.length_c   1.000
_cell.angle_alpha   90.00
_cell.angle_beta   90.00
_cell.angle_gamma   90.00
#
_symmetry.space_group_name_H-M   'P 1'
#
loop_
_entity.id
_entity.type
_entity.pdbx_description
1 polymer ?
#
loop_
_entity_poly.entity_id
_entity_poly.type
_entity_poly.pdbx_seq_one_letter_code
_entity_poly.pdbx_strand_id
1 'polypeptide(L)'
;YIVFAPDHSFDANLTIFPDGKIADYRSEITGHPDSILIREKQINTRAFDIGFIIDQIREIETGMIDSKLSGRLDLDRVALGGHSYGGATAILASHNYDIVKACVVLDGWISPIPDKVISEGINVPFLFMGRSNWDDSEYPGNYERLADLITHSSNEKYDLRINQTLHLDYTDIPIMSPLVKHVMDVGDLKPSI
;
A
#
# COMPACT_ATOMS: atom_id res chain seq x y z
N TYR A 1 6.69 10.95 14.31
CA TYR A 1 5.68 10.03 13.76
C TYR A 1 5.82 8.68 14.45
N ILE A 2 4.70 7.98 14.63
CA ILE A 2 4.65 6.57 15.02
C ILE A 2 4.17 5.81 13.80
N VAL A 3 4.87 4.74 13.43
CA VAL A 3 4.56 3.95 12.23
C VAL A 3 4.20 2.54 12.66
N PHE A 4 3.09 2.04 12.12
CA PHE A 4 2.65 0.65 12.22
C PHE A 4 2.77 0.02 10.82
N ALA A 5 3.58 -1.01 10.70
CA ALA A 5 3.79 -1.75 9.46
C ALA A 5 3.31 -3.19 9.65
N PRO A 6 2.08 -3.51 9.20
CA PRO A 6 1.52 -4.84 9.39
C PRO A 6 1.99 -5.82 8.32
N ASP A 7 2.18 -7.07 8.71
CA ASP A 7 2.14 -8.21 7.81
C ASP A 7 0.70 -8.64 7.58
N HIS A 8 0.31 -8.85 6.32
CA HIS A 8 -0.94 -9.51 5.99
C HIS A 8 -0.73 -11.02 5.99
N SER A 9 -1.14 -11.68 7.06
CA SER A 9 -0.95 -13.13 7.23
C SER A 9 -1.47 -13.91 6.03
N PHE A 10 -0.70 -14.92 5.57
CA PHE A 10 -0.96 -15.75 4.40
C PHE A 10 -0.79 -15.05 3.03
N ASP A 11 -0.63 -13.73 2.99
CA ASP A 11 -0.28 -12.96 1.79
C ASP A 11 1.18 -12.44 1.85
N ALA A 12 1.71 -12.17 3.03
CA ALA A 12 3.14 -12.01 3.24
C ALA A 12 3.87 -13.36 3.03
N ASN A 13 5.13 -13.29 2.57
CA ASN A 13 5.93 -14.51 2.36
C ASN A 13 6.02 -15.37 3.62
N LEU A 14 6.10 -14.72 4.78
CA LEU A 14 6.13 -15.36 6.09
C LEU A 14 5.66 -14.36 7.14
N THR A 15 4.74 -14.79 8.01
CA THR A 15 4.39 -14.05 9.23
C THR A 15 4.70 -14.92 10.44
N ILE A 16 5.48 -14.40 11.39
CA ILE A 16 5.81 -15.08 12.64
C ILE A 16 5.09 -14.37 13.78
N PHE A 17 4.17 -15.07 14.44
CA PHE A 17 3.43 -14.55 15.58
C PHE A 17 4.27 -14.59 16.86
N PRO A 18 3.95 -13.75 17.88
CA PRO A 18 4.67 -13.71 19.15
C PRO A 18 4.70 -15.06 19.90
N ASP A 19 3.72 -15.93 19.69
CA ASP A 19 3.64 -17.28 20.26
C ASP A 19 4.44 -18.32 19.47
N GLY A 20 5.17 -17.89 18.43
CA GLY A 20 6.00 -18.74 17.57
C GLY A 20 5.23 -19.43 16.44
N LYS A 21 3.92 -19.22 16.32
CA LYS A 21 3.17 -19.71 15.16
C LYS A 21 3.65 -19.04 13.89
N ILE A 22 3.60 -19.78 12.79
CA ILE A 22 4.02 -19.34 11.46
C ILE A 22 2.81 -19.37 10.53
N ALA A 23 2.59 -18.30 9.79
CA ALA A 23 1.69 -18.27 8.64
C ALA A 23 2.52 -18.15 7.38
N ASP A 24 2.51 -19.20 6.57
CA ASP A 24 3.17 -19.26 5.27
C ASP A 24 2.32 -18.59 4.20
N TYR A 25 2.96 -18.15 3.11
CA TYR A 25 2.30 -17.63 1.93
C TYR A 25 1.30 -18.63 1.33
N ARG A 26 0.08 -18.21 1.06
CA ARG A 26 -1.00 -19.03 0.51
C ARG A 26 -1.77 -18.37 -0.64
N SER A 27 -1.33 -17.21 -1.08
CA SER A 27 -2.06 -16.47 -2.13
C SER A 27 -1.99 -17.14 -3.51
N GLU A 28 -0.98 -17.98 -3.76
CA GLU A 28 -0.80 -18.83 -4.96
C GLU A 28 -1.12 -18.12 -6.30
N ILE A 29 -0.78 -16.83 -6.41
CA ILE A 29 -1.18 -16.01 -7.55
C ILE A 29 -0.12 -15.93 -8.65
N THR A 30 1.14 -16.25 -8.34
CA THR A 30 2.23 -16.13 -9.30
C THR A 30 2.00 -17.09 -10.46
N GLY A 31 1.81 -16.52 -11.67
CA GLY A 31 1.49 -17.28 -12.88
C GLY A 31 0.06 -17.83 -12.97
N HIS A 32 -0.82 -17.47 -12.02
CA HIS A 32 -2.23 -17.88 -12.10
C HIS A 32 -2.97 -17.05 -13.16
N PRO A 33 -3.75 -17.68 -14.07
CA PRO A 33 -4.46 -16.97 -15.14
C PRO A 33 -5.48 -15.93 -14.62
N ASP A 34 -6.05 -16.18 -13.44
CA ASP A 34 -7.03 -15.31 -12.78
C ASP A 34 -6.42 -14.46 -11.65
N SER A 35 -5.13 -14.15 -11.73
CA SER A 35 -4.40 -13.43 -10.67
C SER A 35 -5.06 -12.12 -10.26
N ILE A 36 -5.57 -11.33 -11.21
CA ILE A 36 -6.31 -10.08 -10.93
C ILE A 36 -7.57 -10.36 -10.10
N LEU A 37 -8.42 -11.31 -10.52
CA LEU A 37 -9.66 -11.62 -9.80
C LEU A 37 -9.40 -12.12 -8.37
N ILE A 38 -8.31 -12.86 -8.17
CA ILE A 38 -7.87 -13.28 -6.84
C ILE A 38 -7.47 -12.06 -6.02
N ARG A 39 -6.68 -11.15 -6.58
CA ARG A 39 -6.24 -9.93 -5.91
C ARG A 39 -7.39 -8.96 -5.60
N GLU A 40 -8.38 -8.84 -6.47
CA GLU A 40 -9.60 -8.07 -6.21
C GLU A 40 -10.39 -8.60 -4.99
N LYS A 41 -10.37 -9.91 -4.76
CA LYS A 41 -10.97 -10.49 -3.56
C LYS A 41 -10.10 -10.28 -2.32
N GLN A 42 -8.81 -10.47 -2.45
CA GLN A 42 -7.85 -10.37 -1.33
C GLN A 42 -7.69 -8.93 -0.83
N ILE A 43 -7.81 -7.92 -1.70
CA ILE A 43 -7.65 -6.52 -1.29
C ILE A 43 -8.67 -6.11 -0.23
N ASN A 44 -9.89 -6.66 -0.27
CA ASN A 44 -10.88 -6.40 0.76
C ASN A 44 -10.44 -6.97 2.11
N THR A 45 -9.85 -8.18 2.14
CA THR A 45 -9.29 -8.76 3.38
C THR A 45 -8.19 -7.85 3.93
N ARG A 46 -7.27 -7.38 3.08
CA ARG A 46 -6.20 -6.45 3.50
C ARG A 46 -6.76 -5.13 4.05
N ALA A 47 -7.80 -4.59 3.42
CA ALA A 47 -8.46 -3.38 3.94
C ALA A 47 -9.14 -3.64 5.30
N PHE A 48 -9.73 -4.82 5.51
CA PHE A 48 -10.25 -5.21 6.83
C PHE A 48 -9.14 -5.37 7.87
N ASP A 49 -7.99 -5.92 7.52
CA ASP A 49 -6.82 -5.99 8.41
C ASP A 49 -6.41 -4.58 8.87
N ILE A 50 -6.41 -3.59 7.95
CA ILE A 50 -6.14 -2.19 8.31
C ILE A 50 -7.20 -1.66 9.29
N GLY A 51 -8.48 -1.94 9.05
CA GLY A 51 -9.56 -1.58 9.97
C GLY A 51 -9.37 -2.19 11.37
N PHE A 52 -9.04 -3.47 11.43
CA PHE A 52 -8.73 -4.15 12.69
C PHE A 52 -7.55 -3.48 13.43
N ILE A 53 -6.48 -3.15 12.70
CA ILE A 53 -5.31 -2.46 13.29
C ILE A 53 -5.71 -1.09 13.83
N ILE A 54 -6.53 -0.33 13.11
CA ILE A 54 -7.04 0.95 13.58
C ILE A 54 -7.80 0.79 14.90
N ASP A 55 -8.62 -0.24 15.04
CA ASP A 55 -9.34 -0.52 16.27
C ASP A 55 -8.39 -0.91 17.42
N GLN A 56 -7.38 -1.74 17.16
CA GLN A 56 -6.35 -2.05 18.15
C GLN A 56 -5.54 -0.80 18.58
N ILE A 57 -5.25 0.11 17.66
CA ILE A 57 -4.58 1.38 17.96
C ILE A 57 -5.44 2.27 18.86
N ARG A 58 -6.77 2.29 18.66
CA ARG A 58 -7.71 2.99 19.55
C ARG A 58 -7.72 2.40 20.96
N GLU A 59 -7.71 1.07 21.07
CA GLU A 59 -7.65 0.38 22.35
C GLU A 59 -6.33 0.65 23.08
N ILE A 60 -5.21 0.73 22.37
CA ILE A 60 -3.91 1.14 22.91
C ILE A 60 -3.98 2.59 23.41
N GLU A 61 -4.50 3.53 22.62
CA GLU A 61 -4.57 4.94 22.98
C GLU A 61 -5.40 5.14 24.25
N THR A 62 -6.53 4.45 24.37
CA THR A 62 -7.42 4.55 25.54
C THR A 62 -6.92 3.75 26.75
N GLY A 63 -5.84 2.98 26.62
CA GLY A 63 -5.28 2.15 27.70
C GLY A 63 -6.05 0.85 27.97
N MET A 64 -6.97 0.47 27.07
CA MET A 64 -7.62 -0.86 27.12
C MET A 64 -6.62 -1.99 26.82
N ILE A 65 -5.66 -1.72 25.94
CA ILE A 65 -4.46 -2.55 25.75
C ILE A 65 -3.29 -1.86 26.41
N ASP A 66 -2.61 -2.55 27.34
CA ASP A 66 -1.41 -2.01 28.01
C ASP A 66 -0.27 -1.85 27.00
N SER A 67 0.21 -0.61 26.87
CA SER A 67 1.28 -0.26 25.95
C SER A 67 2.01 0.99 26.39
N LYS A 68 3.31 1.07 26.05
CA LYS A 68 4.09 2.32 26.19
C LYS A 68 3.58 3.46 25.31
N LEU A 69 2.70 3.16 24.36
CA LEU A 69 2.10 4.13 23.43
C LEU A 69 0.76 4.69 23.94
N SER A 70 0.19 4.16 25.04
CA SER A 70 -1.09 4.60 25.58
C SER A 70 -1.06 6.10 25.92
N GLY A 71 -2.06 6.85 25.47
CA GLY A 71 -2.16 8.30 25.61
C GLY A 71 -1.15 9.10 24.77
N ARG A 72 -0.55 8.49 23.75
CA ARG A 72 0.49 9.13 22.89
C ARG A 72 0.19 9.12 21.40
N LEU A 73 -0.93 8.53 21.01
CA LEU A 73 -1.33 8.39 19.62
C LEU A 73 -2.33 9.48 19.27
N ASP A 74 -2.07 10.20 18.19
CA ASP A 74 -2.99 11.21 17.67
C ASP A 74 -3.88 10.57 16.61
N LEU A 75 -5.08 10.17 17.03
CA LEU A 75 -6.05 9.50 16.16
C LEU A 75 -6.78 10.47 15.21
N ASP A 76 -6.62 11.77 15.36
CA ASP A 76 -7.12 12.77 14.42
C ASP A 76 -6.16 13.00 13.23
N ARG A 77 -4.96 12.41 13.29
CA ARG A 77 -3.92 12.54 12.26
C ARG A 77 -3.38 11.18 11.81
N VAL A 78 -4.28 10.30 11.41
CA VAL A 78 -3.95 8.98 10.87
C VAL A 78 -3.73 9.09 9.36
N ALA A 79 -2.60 8.62 8.86
CA ALA A 79 -2.32 8.49 7.43
C ALA A 79 -2.06 7.03 7.07
N LEU A 80 -2.44 6.63 5.87
CA LEU A 80 -2.10 5.34 5.31
C LEU A 80 -1.08 5.51 4.19
N GLY A 81 -0.17 4.55 4.07
CA GLY A 81 0.78 4.52 2.97
C GLY A 81 1.11 3.11 2.55
N GLY A 82 1.50 2.94 1.28
CA GLY A 82 1.91 1.63 0.80
C GLY A 82 2.54 1.68 -0.58
N HIS A 83 3.35 0.65 -0.85
CA HIS A 83 3.97 0.40 -2.13
C HIS A 83 3.19 -0.68 -2.88
N SER A 84 3.07 -0.53 -4.20
CA SER A 84 2.50 -1.58 -5.07
C SER A 84 1.08 -1.98 -4.63
N TYR A 85 0.85 -3.25 -4.32
CA TYR A 85 -0.42 -3.76 -3.79
C TYR A 85 -0.78 -3.18 -2.41
N GLY A 86 0.24 -2.83 -1.61
CA GLY A 86 0.04 -2.07 -0.37
C GLY A 86 -0.51 -0.66 -0.62
N GLY A 87 -0.14 -0.03 -1.74
CA GLY A 87 -0.71 1.23 -2.19
C GLY A 87 -2.19 1.11 -2.54
N ALA A 88 -2.57 0.06 -3.29
CA ALA A 88 -3.98 -0.25 -3.54
C ALA A 88 -4.77 -0.48 -2.24
N THR A 89 -4.17 -1.21 -1.29
CA THR A 89 -4.76 -1.43 0.05
C THR A 89 -4.98 -0.11 0.79
N ALA A 90 -3.99 0.79 0.75
CA ALA A 90 -4.09 2.11 1.38
C ALA A 90 -5.21 2.96 0.78
N ILE A 91 -5.39 2.95 -0.55
CA ILE A 91 -6.49 3.63 -1.24
C ILE A 91 -7.84 3.06 -0.78
N LEU A 92 -8.01 1.74 -0.84
CA LEU A 92 -9.27 1.09 -0.46
C LEU A 92 -9.61 1.35 1.02
N ALA A 93 -8.62 1.26 1.91
CA ALA A 93 -8.83 1.54 3.33
C ALA A 93 -9.10 3.04 3.58
N SER A 94 -8.49 3.96 2.82
CA SER A 94 -8.80 5.40 2.90
C SER A 94 -10.20 5.74 2.42
N HIS A 95 -10.75 4.96 1.48
CA HIS A 95 -12.14 5.07 1.05
C HIS A 95 -13.11 4.54 2.12
N ASN A 96 -12.75 3.47 2.83
CA ASN A 96 -13.62 2.76 3.76
C ASN A 96 -13.65 3.35 5.18
N TYR A 97 -12.59 4.06 5.61
CA TYR A 97 -12.40 4.45 7.01
C TYR A 97 -12.19 5.96 7.18
N ASP A 98 -13.20 6.68 7.70
CA ASP A 98 -13.21 8.13 7.91
C ASP A 98 -12.10 8.65 8.86
N ILE A 99 -11.53 7.78 9.68
CA ILE A 99 -10.40 8.13 10.56
C ILE A 99 -9.14 8.47 9.76
N VAL A 100 -9.00 7.95 8.54
CA VAL A 100 -7.86 8.25 7.67
C VAL A 100 -7.94 9.70 7.21
N LYS A 101 -6.82 10.42 7.30
CA LYS A 101 -6.72 11.86 6.97
C LYS A 101 -5.76 12.15 5.82
N ALA A 102 -4.98 11.19 5.38
CA ALA A 102 -4.13 11.29 4.19
C ALA A 102 -3.77 9.91 3.65
N CYS A 103 -3.52 9.83 2.34
CA CYS A 103 -3.09 8.61 1.66
C CYS A 103 -1.85 8.87 0.83
N VAL A 104 -0.80 8.04 1.00
CA VAL A 104 0.45 8.10 0.24
C VAL A 104 0.67 6.77 -0.47
N VAL A 105 0.87 6.82 -1.78
CA VAL A 105 1.03 5.62 -2.60
C VAL A 105 2.34 5.68 -3.37
N LEU A 106 3.16 4.67 -3.19
CA LEU A 106 4.44 4.51 -3.87
C LEU A 106 4.29 3.44 -4.95
N ASP A 107 4.39 3.84 -6.20
CA ASP A 107 4.25 3.02 -7.42
C ASP A 107 3.12 1.98 -7.33
N GLY A 108 1.92 2.45 -6.92
CA GLY A 108 0.76 1.62 -6.58
C GLY A 108 0.21 0.83 -7.75
N TRP A 109 -0.16 -0.42 -7.46
CA TRP A 109 -0.89 -1.27 -8.39
C TRP A 109 -2.40 -1.06 -8.23
N ILE A 110 -2.98 -0.23 -9.11
CA ILE A 110 -4.37 0.25 -9.02
C ILE A 110 -5.37 -0.78 -9.57
N SER A 111 -4.93 -1.67 -10.46
CA SER A 111 -5.79 -2.63 -11.17
C SER A 111 -6.72 -3.46 -10.25
N PRO A 112 -6.31 -3.94 -9.06
CA PRO A 112 -7.18 -4.73 -8.19
C PRO A 112 -8.18 -3.92 -7.35
N ILE A 113 -8.17 -2.58 -7.43
CA ILE A 113 -9.11 -1.74 -6.70
C ILE A 113 -10.51 -1.89 -7.33
N PRO A 114 -11.59 -2.10 -6.54
CA PRO A 114 -12.94 -2.21 -7.06
C PRO A 114 -13.36 -0.97 -7.87
N ASP A 115 -14.08 -1.18 -8.99
CA ASP A 115 -14.55 -0.11 -9.86
C ASP A 115 -15.40 0.93 -9.14
N LYS A 116 -16.13 0.51 -8.11
CA LYS A 116 -16.88 1.42 -7.25
C LYS A 116 -15.96 2.46 -6.61
N VAL A 117 -14.82 2.04 -6.06
CA VAL A 117 -13.86 2.96 -5.40
C VAL A 117 -13.21 3.88 -6.43
N ILE A 118 -12.91 3.38 -7.63
CA ILE A 118 -12.37 4.21 -8.71
C ILE A 118 -13.38 5.31 -9.10
N SER A 119 -14.65 4.97 -9.23
CA SER A 119 -15.70 5.92 -9.64
C SER A 119 -16.16 6.88 -8.54
N GLU A 120 -16.01 6.52 -7.27
CA GLU A 120 -16.33 7.38 -6.13
C GLU A 120 -15.13 8.23 -5.68
N GLY A 121 -13.90 7.77 -5.96
CA GLY A 121 -12.67 8.41 -5.50
C GLY A 121 -12.42 8.26 -4.00
N ILE A 122 -11.44 9.00 -3.49
CA ILE A 122 -11.16 9.12 -2.05
C ILE A 122 -11.29 10.57 -1.60
N ASN A 123 -11.74 10.78 -0.37
CA ASN A 123 -12.01 12.11 0.17
C ASN A 123 -10.95 12.55 1.20
N VAL A 124 -9.70 12.25 0.94
CA VAL A 124 -8.56 12.66 1.75
C VAL A 124 -7.45 13.19 0.85
N PRO A 125 -6.54 14.05 1.33
CA PRO A 125 -5.34 14.40 0.58
C PRO A 125 -4.59 13.16 0.11
N PHE A 126 -4.23 13.15 -1.17
CA PHE A 126 -3.68 12.00 -1.87
C PHE A 126 -2.37 12.34 -2.56
N LEU A 127 -1.32 11.58 -2.26
CA LEU A 127 -0.06 11.63 -2.98
C LEU A 127 0.19 10.28 -3.65
N PHE A 128 0.31 10.29 -4.98
CA PHE A 128 0.90 9.21 -5.74
C PHE A 128 2.32 9.59 -6.17
N MET A 129 3.28 8.71 -5.96
CA MET A 129 4.62 8.82 -6.49
C MET A 129 4.99 7.50 -7.17
N GLY A 130 5.31 7.53 -8.46
CA GLY A 130 5.57 6.31 -9.20
C GLY A 130 6.47 6.51 -10.41
N ARG A 131 6.83 5.42 -11.06
CA ARG A 131 7.59 5.39 -12.32
C ARG A 131 6.83 6.10 -13.45
N SER A 132 7.50 6.39 -14.55
CA SER A 132 6.92 7.16 -15.65
C SER A 132 5.74 6.48 -16.34
N ASN A 133 5.76 5.16 -16.48
CA ASN A 133 4.66 4.37 -17.06
C ASN A 133 4.63 2.93 -16.51
N TRP A 134 3.56 2.21 -16.84
CA TRP A 134 3.36 0.79 -16.60
C TRP A 134 3.15 -0.01 -17.89
N ASP A 135 3.45 0.59 -19.05
CA ASP A 135 3.13 0.02 -20.38
C ASP A 135 3.84 -1.32 -20.62
N ASP A 136 5.06 -1.46 -20.08
CA ASP A 136 5.86 -2.70 -20.18
C ASP A 136 5.49 -3.75 -19.12
N SER A 137 4.46 -3.51 -18.30
CA SER A 137 3.99 -4.42 -17.28
C SER A 137 2.86 -5.32 -17.76
N GLU A 138 2.51 -6.32 -16.95
CA GLU A 138 1.30 -7.14 -17.16
C GLU A 138 -0.01 -6.34 -16.98
N TYR A 139 0.08 -5.08 -16.54
CA TYR A 139 -1.07 -4.22 -16.20
C TYR A 139 -0.96 -2.85 -16.87
N PRO A 140 -0.98 -2.77 -18.21
CA PRO A 140 -0.75 -1.51 -18.95
C PRO A 140 -1.81 -0.44 -18.64
N GLY A 141 -3.04 -0.83 -18.29
CA GLY A 141 -4.13 0.09 -17.91
C GLY A 141 -4.05 0.64 -16.47
N ASN A 142 -2.94 0.42 -15.76
CA ASN A 142 -2.82 0.83 -14.35
C ASN A 142 -2.95 2.34 -14.16
N TYR A 143 -2.41 3.12 -15.09
CA TYR A 143 -2.42 4.58 -14.98
C TYR A 143 -3.70 5.24 -15.51
N GLU A 144 -4.43 4.60 -16.43
CA GLU A 144 -5.78 5.03 -16.77
C GLU A 144 -6.70 4.95 -15.55
N ARG A 145 -6.66 3.82 -14.83
CA ARG A 145 -7.43 3.66 -13.58
C ARG A 145 -7.01 4.64 -12.50
N LEU A 146 -5.71 4.96 -12.38
CA LEU A 146 -5.24 5.99 -11.46
C LEU A 146 -5.78 7.38 -11.85
N ALA A 147 -5.77 7.73 -13.13
CA ALA A 147 -6.31 9.00 -13.61
C ALA A 147 -7.80 9.13 -13.32
N ASP A 148 -8.56 8.04 -13.49
CA ASP A 148 -9.98 7.98 -13.15
C ASP A 148 -10.19 8.19 -11.63
N LEU A 149 -9.44 7.47 -10.79
CA LEU A 149 -9.48 7.65 -9.33
C LEU A 149 -9.19 9.10 -8.93
N ILE A 150 -8.12 9.68 -9.48
CA ILE A 150 -7.73 11.07 -9.22
C ILE A 150 -8.84 12.03 -9.64
N THR A 151 -9.48 11.80 -10.78
CA THR A 151 -10.56 12.64 -11.31
C THR A 151 -11.76 12.67 -10.34
N HIS A 152 -12.12 11.52 -9.79
CA HIS A 152 -13.27 11.40 -8.88
C HIS A 152 -12.94 11.71 -7.40
N SER A 153 -11.66 11.80 -7.04
CA SER A 153 -11.25 12.18 -5.68
C SER A 153 -11.48 13.65 -5.42
N SER A 154 -11.96 14.01 -4.23
CA SER A 154 -12.50 15.35 -3.94
C SER A 154 -11.52 16.28 -3.22
N ASN A 155 -10.39 15.78 -2.70
CA ASN A 155 -9.43 16.56 -1.92
C ASN A 155 -8.16 16.90 -2.74
N GLU A 156 -7.14 17.49 -2.10
CA GLU A 156 -5.86 17.80 -2.74
C GLU A 156 -5.19 16.53 -3.28
N LYS A 157 -4.67 16.60 -4.49
CA LYS A 157 -4.10 15.45 -5.21
C LYS A 157 -2.77 15.82 -5.83
N TYR A 158 -1.78 14.95 -5.62
CA TYR A 158 -0.45 15.06 -6.18
C TYR A 158 -0.11 13.77 -6.91
N ASP A 159 0.19 13.86 -8.21
CA ASP A 159 0.66 12.76 -9.05
C ASP A 159 2.08 13.08 -9.52
N LEU A 160 3.06 12.41 -8.92
CA LEU A 160 4.48 12.60 -9.20
C LEU A 160 5.01 11.40 -9.98
N ARG A 161 5.51 11.66 -11.19
CA ARG A 161 6.14 10.66 -12.05
C ARG A 161 7.63 10.86 -12.07
N ILE A 162 8.39 9.86 -11.63
CA ILE A 162 9.84 9.92 -11.56
C ILE A 162 10.41 9.12 -12.72
N ASN A 163 11.08 9.80 -13.63
CA ASN A 163 11.73 9.16 -14.77
C ASN A 163 12.90 8.28 -14.32
N GLN A 164 13.18 7.23 -15.10
CA GLN A 164 14.29 6.30 -14.86
C GLN A 164 14.17 5.49 -13.56
N THR A 165 13.00 5.49 -12.92
CA THR A 165 12.69 4.58 -11.82
C THR A 165 11.95 3.35 -12.32
N LEU A 166 12.16 2.24 -11.62
CA LEU A 166 11.43 1.00 -11.75
C LEU A 166 10.68 0.67 -10.45
N HIS A 167 9.88 -0.38 -10.49
CA HIS A 167 8.96 -0.73 -9.40
C HIS A 167 9.63 -0.90 -8.04
N LEU A 168 10.80 -1.49 -7.99
CA LEU A 168 11.53 -1.76 -6.75
C LEU A 168 12.29 -0.56 -6.20
N ASP A 169 12.44 0.53 -6.97
CA ASP A 169 13.09 1.76 -6.49
C ASP A 169 12.29 2.49 -5.39
N TYR A 170 11.03 2.12 -5.24
CA TYR A 170 10.14 2.65 -4.19
C TYR A 170 10.15 1.79 -2.92
N THR A 171 11.17 0.96 -2.75
CA THR A 171 11.41 0.08 -1.59
C THR A 171 12.83 0.27 -1.07
N ASP A 172 13.19 -0.42 0.01
CA ASP A 172 14.56 -0.43 0.53
C ASP A 172 15.50 -1.37 -0.27
N ILE A 173 14.97 -2.15 -1.21
CA ILE A 173 15.74 -3.14 -1.99
C ILE A 173 17.00 -2.54 -2.64
N PRO A 174 16.95 -1.38 -3.32
CA PRO A 174 18.12 -0.80 -3.98
C PRO A 174 19.28 -0.46 -3.04
N ILE A 175 18.97 -0.21 -1.75
CA ILE A 175 19.97 0.19 -0.75
C ILE A 175 20.48 -0.99 0.10
N MET A 176 19.84 -2.16 0.02
CA MET A 176 20.23 -3.34 0.79
C MET A 176 21.60 -3.88 0.41
N SER A 177 21.95 -3.83 -0.89
CA SER A 177 23.24 -4.32 -1.38
C SER A 177 23.59 -3.68 -2.73
N PRO A 178 24.88 -3.36 -2.98
CA PRO A 178 25.35 -2.94 -4.31
C PRO A 178 25.12 -3.97 -5.41
N LEU A 179 24.91 -5.24 -5.05
CA LEU A 179 24.69 -6.34 -6.00
C LEU A 179 23.23 -6.45 -6.46
N VAL A 180 22.29 -5.78 -5.80
CA VAL A 180 20.86 -5.84 -6.12
C VAL A 180 20.58 -5.54 -7.59
N LYS A 181 21.19 -4.50 -8.14
CA LYS A 181 21.06 -4.12 -9.56
C LYS A 181 21.48 -5.19 -10.58
N HIS A 182 22.17 -6.24 -10.17
CA HIS A 182 22.59 -7.35 -11.04
C HIS A 182 21.62 -8.53 -11.02
N VAL A 183 20.67 -8.55 -10.07
CA VAL A 183 19.75 -9.67 -9.85
C VAL A 183 18.29 -9.25 -9.79
N MET A 184 18.01 -7.95 -9.68
CA MET A 184 16.66 -7.39 -9.59
C MET A 184 16.53 -6.16 -10.49
N ASP A 185 15.33 -5.93 -11.02
CA ASP A 185 15.02 -4.77 -11.85
C ASP A 185 14.88 -3.52 -10.97
N VAL A 186 15.94 -2.73 -10.93
CA VAL A 186 16.00 -1.40 -10.30
C VAL A 186 16.47 -0.37 -11.32
N GLY A 187 16.01 0.86 -11.19
CA GLY A 187 16.34 1.95 -12.10
C GLY A 187 17.79 2.44 -11.96
N ASP A 188 18.18 3.31 -12.87
CA ASP A 188 19.52 3.89 -12.94
C ASP A 188 19.65 5.22 -12.18
N LEU A 189 18.83 5.43 -11.17
CA LEU A 189 18.93 6.63 -10.34
C LEU A 189 20.31 6.72 -9.68
N LYS A 190 21.09 7.70 -10.10
CA LYS A 190 22.29 8.07 -9.36
C LYS A 190 21.85 8.95 -8.19
N PRO A 191 22.22 8.62 -6.94
CA PRO A 191 22.02 9.56 -5.84
C PRO A 191 22.66 10.88 -6.21
N SER A 192 21.89 11.96 -6.25
CA SER A 192 22.47 13.30 -6.31
C SER A 192 23.18 13.53 -4.98
N ILE A 193 24.50 13.62 -5.02
CA ILE A 193 25.35 14.02 -3.89
C ILE A 193 25.15 15.50 -3.61
#